data_7ac5d17bc90dc5deedf26899b25bd196
#
_entry.id   7ac5d17bc90dc5deedf26899b25bd196
#
_cell.length_a   1.000
_cell.length_b   1.000
_cell.length_c   1.000
_cell.angle_alpha   90.00
_cell.angle_beta   90.00
_cell.angle_gamma   90.00
#
_symmetry.space_group_name_H-M   'P 1'
#
loop_
_entity.id
_entity.type
_entity.pdbx_description
1 polymer ?
#
loop_
_entity_poly.entity_id
_entity_poly.type
_entity_poly.pdbx_seq_one_letter_code
_entity_poly.pdbx_strand_id
1 'polypeptide(L)'
;MRPVRTAARAMLASIFVLDGIRTLVDPEKRAVAARPLADRMRPLLERADPRLPTDPVTLVRVKAVADVTAGLALAAGRFTRPAAAVLAAGLVPHTLSDRGDRDQVLRDLGLLGGLLLAAADTEGRPGLRYRTSRAVRQSRRSARRTLRTARREARIAAVSASTARRLPG
;
A
#
# COMPACT_ATOMS: atom_id res chain seq x y z
N MET A 1 -4.97 19.04 17.29
CA MET A 1 -4.60 18.92 15.85
C MET A 1 -5.29 17.76 15.11
N ARG A 2 -6.08 16.92 15.78
CA ARG A 2 -6.84 15.83 15.11
C ARG A 2 -7.96 16.33 14.18
N PRO A 3 -8.75 17.38 14.52
CA PRO A 3 -9.90 17.78 13.68
C PRO A 3 -9.49 18.29 12.29
N VAL A 4 -8.43 19.07 12.21
CA VAL A 4 -7.92 19.59 10.91
C VAL A 4 -7.52 18.47 9.95
N ARG A 5 -6.82 17.43 10.47
CA ARG A 5 -6.44 16.27 9.66
C ARG A 5 -7.65 15.48 9.20
N THR A 6 -8.65 15.30 10.06
CA THR A 6 -9.90 14.61 9.70
C THR A 6 -10.65 15.38 8.63
N ALA A 7 -10.75 16.70 8.77
CA ALA A 7 -11.38 17.55 7.77
C ALA A 7 -10.64 17.50 6.42
N ALA A 8 -9.33 17.63 6.43
CA ALA A 8 -8.52 17.55 5.20
C ALA A 8 -8.67 16.19 4.48
N ARG A 9 -8.69 15.07 5.24
CA ARG A 9 -8.94 13.74 4.67
C ARG A 9 -10.33 13.59 4.11
N ALA A 10 -11.36 14.10 4.82
CA ALA A 10 -12.74 14.06 4.36
C ALA A 10 -12.89 14.86 3.06
N MET A 11 -12.30 16.04 2.98
CA MET A 11 -12.32 16.87 1.77
C MET A 11 -11.59 16.17 0.59
N LEU A 12 -10.42 15.58 0.83
CA LEU A 12 -9.71 14.85 -0.19
C LEU A 12 -10.49 13.61 -0.65
N ALA A 13 -11.06 12.86 0.29
CA ALA A 13 -11.83 11.66 0.02
C ALA A 13 -13.13 11.95 -0.73
N SER A 14 -13.80 13.08 -0.45
CA SER A 14 -15.08 13.43 -1.09
C SER A 14 -14.97 13.52 -2.61
N ILE A 15 -13.83 13.98 -3.14
CA ILE A 15 -13.59 14.08 -4.58
C ILE A 15 -13.65 12.69 -5.21
N PHE A 16 -12.95 11.72 -4.63
CA PHE A 16 -12.89 10.35 -5.15
C PHE A 16 -14.20 9.59 -4.98
N VAL A 17 -14.87 9.79 -3.84
CA VAL A 17 -16.19 9.18 -3.58
C VAL A 17 -17.23 9.71 -4.57
N LEU A 18 -17.29 11.03 -4.76
CA LEU A 18 -18.25 11.62 -5.70
C LEU A 18 -17.97 11.24 -7.14
N ASP A 19 -16.69 11.24 -7.57
CA ASP A 19 -16.31 10.84 -8.91
C ASP A 19 -16.56 9.34 -9.14
N GLY A 20 -16.26 8.51 -8.16
CA GLY A 20 -16.53 7.08 -8.20
C GLY A 20 -18.04 6.79 -8.29
N ILE A 21 -18.88 7.46 -7.49
CA ILE A 21 -20.34 7.30 -7.55
C ILE A 21 -20.86 7.74 -8.92
N ARG A 22 -20.44 8.89 -9.44
CA ARG A 22 -20.84 9.35 -10.78
C ARG A 22 -20.46 8.35 -11.87
N THR A 23 -19.29 7.75 -11.74
CA THR A 23 -18.80 6.72 -12.67
C THR A 23 -19.62 5.43 -12.58
N LEU A 24 -20.10 5.05 -11.39
CA LEU A 24 -20.97 3.88 -11.20
C LEU A 24 -22.38 4.11 -11.78
N VAL A 25 -22.89 5.35 -11.72
CA VAL A 25 -24.21 5.71 -12.28
C VAL A 25 -24.20 5.70 -13.80
N ASP A 26 -23.12 6.19 -14.43
CA ASP A 26 -23.00 6.24 -15.91
C ASP A 26 -21.61 5.73 -16.36
N PRO A 27 -21.39 4.42 -16.30
CA PRO A 27 -20.09 3.83 -16.62
C PRO A 27 -19.78 3.88 -18.12
N GLU A 28 -20.78 3.91 -18.99
CA GLU A 28 -20.59 3.84 -20.44
C GLU A 28 -19.89 5.08 -20.98
N LYS A 29 -20.30 6.28 -20.53
CA LYS A 29 -19.64 7.54 -20.92
C LYS A 29 -18.15 7.54 -20.55
N ARG A 30 -17.85 7.04 -19.35
CA ARG A 30 -16.47 6.96 -18.85
C ARG A 30 -15.68 5.87 -19.55
N ALA A 31 -16.33 4.74 -19.94
CA ALA A 31 -15.68 3.66 -20.65
C ALA A 31 -15.21 4.10 -22.04
N VAL A 32 -15.98 4.95 -22.73
CA VAL A 32 -15.57 5.51 -24.04
C VAL A 32 -14.27 6.31 -23.89
N ALA A 33 -14.19 7.18 -22.91
CA ALA A 33 -12.96 7.97 -22.64
C ALA A 33 -11.79 7.10 -22.16
N ALA A 34 -12.07 6.00 -21.46
CA ALA A 34 -11.05 5.09 -20.93
C ALA A 34 -10.53 4.06 -21.94
N ARG A 35 -11.17 3.88 -23.09
CA ARG A 35 -10.77 2.90 -24.12
C ARG A 35 -9.29 2.95 -24.50
N PRO A 36 -8.69 4.11 -24.83
CA PRO A 36 -7.28 4.15 -25.21
C PRO A 36 -6.34 3.67 -24.11
N LEU A 37 -6.71 3.89 -22.85
CA LEU A 37 -5.96 3.42 -21.68
C LEU A 37 -6.17 1.92 -21.47
N ALA A 38 -7.41 1.45 -21.55
CA ALA A 38 -7.76 0.03 -21.40
C ALA A 38 -7.02 -0.82 -22.45
N ASP A 39 -6.97 -0.37 -23.70
CA ASP A 39 -6.26 -1.07 -24.79
C ASP A 39 -4.74 -1.15 -24.52
N ARG A 40 -4.15 -0.10 -23.96
CA ARG A 40 -2.73 -0.11 -23.55
C ARG A 40 -2.45 -1.03 -22.37
N MET A 41 -3.39 -1.14 -21.45
CA MET A 41 -3.25 -1.98 -20.25
C MET A 41 -3.58 -3.45 -20.50
N ARG A 42 -4.36 -3.74 -21.53
CA ARG A 42 -4.79 -5.08 -21.92
C ARG A 42 -3.65 -6.11 -21.92
N PRO A 43 -2.52 -5.90 -22.64
CA PRO A 43 -1.44 -6.88 -22.66
C PRO A 43 -0.77 -7.10 -21.30
N LEU A 44 -0.83 -6.11 -20.41
CA LEU A 44 -0.32 -6.24 -19.05
C LEU A 44 -1.28 -7.05 -18.17
N LEU A 45 -2.59 -6.83 -18.31
CA LEU A 45 -3.62 -7.56 -17.59
C LEU A 45 -3.66 -9.03 -18.00
N GLU A 46 -3.59 -9.32 -19.31
CA GLU A 46 -3.56 -10.69 -19.85
C GLU A 46 -2.32 -11.46 -19.41
N ARG A 47 -1.17 -10.77 -19.22
CA ARG A 47 0.05 -11.38 -18.67
C ARG A 47 -0.03 -11.63 -17.16
N ALA A 48 -0.75 -10.79 -16.43
CA ALA A 48 -0.89 -10.95 -14.98
C ALA A 48 -1.83 -12.11 -14.62
N ASP A 49 -3.01 -12.16 -15.23
CA ASP A 49 -3.97 -13.26 -15.12
C ASP A 49 -4.93 -13.23 -16.31
N PRO A 50 -4.99 -14.30 -17.14
CA PRO A 50 -5.92 -14.41 -18.27
C PRO A 50 -7.41 -14.36 -17.89
N ARG A 51 -7.73 -14.51 -16.59
CA ARG A 51 -9.12 -14.45 -16.08
C ARG A 51 -9.58 -13.04 -15.74
N LEU A 52 -8.68 -12.06 -15.76
CA LEU A 52 -9.05 -10.67 -15.48
C LEU A 52 -9.94 -10.12 -16.60
N PRO A 53 -11.04 -9.45 -16.24
CA PRO A 53 -11.91 -8.84 -17.24
C PRO A 53 -11.14 -7.73 -17.98
N THR A 54 -11.08 -7.83 -19.29
CA THR A 54 -10.44 -6.85 -20.17
C THR A 54 -11.46 -5.87 -20.79
N ASP A 55 -12.75 -6.07 -20.48
CA ASP A 55 -13.82 -5.20 -20.95
C ASP A 55 -13.71 -3.79 -20.34
N PRO A 56 -13.67 -2.72 -21.15
CA PRO A 56 -13.51 -1.35 -20.64
C PRO A 56 -14.56 -0.90 -19.63
N VAL A 57 -15.82 -1.34 -19.80
CA VAL A 57 -16.92 -0.99 -18.88
C VAL A 57 -16.69 -1.64 -17.51
N THR A 58 -16.30 -2.90 -17.51
CA THR A 58 -15.98 -3.64 -16.28
C THR A 58 -14.78 -3.05 -15.56
N LEU A 59 -13.71 -2.70 -16.29
CA LEU A 59 -12.53 -2.05 -15.70
C LEU A 59 -12.89 -0.71 -15.05
N VAL A 60 -13.72 0.10 -15.72
CA VAL A 60 -14.18 1.39 -15.18
C VAL A 60 -15.04 1.20 -13.93
N ARG A 61 -15.91 0.20 -13.90
CA ARG A 61 -16.71 -0.13 -12.70
C ARG A 61 -15.84 -0.60 -11.54
N VAL A 62 -14.89 -1.50 -11.79
CA VAL A 62 -13.95 -1.98 -10.75
C VAL A 62 -13.15 -0.82 -10.18
N LYS A 63 -12.63 0.05 -11.05
CA LYS A 63 -11.94 1.26 -10.60
C LYS A 63 -12.85 2.15 -9.75
N ALA A 64 -14.07 2.41 -10.18
CA ALA A 64 -15.01 3.25 -9.46
C ALA A 64 -15.37 2.68 -8.07
N VAL A 65 -15.57 1.37 -7.95
CA VAL A 65 -15.78 0.70 -6.67
C VAL A 65 -14.53 0.83 -5.78
N ALA A 66 -13.35 0.67 -6.35
CA ALA A 66 -12.09 0.85 -5.62
C ALA A 66 -11.93 2.29 -5.13
N ASP A 67 -12.24 3.30 -5.95
CA ASP A 67 -12.17 4.72 -5.60
C ASP A 67 -13.16 5.08 -4.48
N VAL A 68 -14.40 4.58 -4.54
CA VAL A 68 -15.41 4.79 -3.49
C VAL A 68 -14.98 4.13 -2.18
N THR A 69 -14.59 2.87 -2.22
CA THR A 69 -14.21 2.11 -1.01
C THR A 69 -12.95 2.68 -0.36
N ALA A 70 -11.93 2.98 -1.16
CA ALA A 70 -10.71 3.59 -0.67
C ALA A 70 -10.95 5.03 -0.17
N GLY A 71 -11.80 5.82 -0.85
CA GLY A 71 -12.20 7.15 -0.42
C GLY A 71 -12.90 7.11 0.94
N LEU A 72 -13.88 6.22 1.13
CA LEU A 72 -14.56 6.05 2.41
C LEU A 72 -13.61 5.58 3.53
N ALA A 73 -12.69 4.67 3.23
CA ALA A 73 -11.66 4.22 4.18
C ALA A 73 -10.73 5.38 4.59
N LEU A 74 -10.36 6.24 3.64
CA LEU A 74 -9.56 7.44 3.88
C LEU A 74 -10.31 8.45 4.76
N ALA A 75 -11.59 8.71 4.46
CA ALA A 75 -12.44 9.62 5.24
C ALA A 75 -12.66 9.12 6.67
N ALA A 76 -12.92 7.82 6.84
CA ALA A 76 -13.08 7.18 8.14
C ALA A 76 -11.77 7.13 8.96
N GLY A 77 -10.62 7.46 8.37
CA GLY A 77 -9.32 7.38 9.02
C GLY A 77 -8.86 5.95 9.32
N ARG A 78 -9.51 4.95 8.71
CA ARG A 78 -9.14 3.53 8.81
C ARG A 78 -8.38 3.14 7.56
N PHE A 79 -7.20 2.51 7.73
CA PHE A 79 -6.35 2.12 6.61
C PHE A 79 -5.95 3.29 5.69
N THR A 80 -5.73 4.48 6.25
CA THR A 80 -5.42 5.71 5.49
C THR A 80 -4.28 5.53 4.50
N ARG A 81 -3.23 4.82 4.87
CA ARG A 81 -2.07 4.57 4.00
C ARG A 81 -2.37 3.70 2.80
N PRO A 82 -2.92 2.48 2.94
CA PRO A 82 -3.27 1.68 1.77
C PRO A 82 -4.37 2.31 0.93
N ALA A 83 -5.35 2.97 1.55
CA ALA A 83 -6.39 3.69 0.84
C ALA A 83 -5.81 4.83 -0.03
N ALA A 84 -4.96 5.67 0.55
CA ALA A 84 -4.29 6.75 -0.19
C ALA A 84 -3.37 6.20 -1.31
N ALA A 85 -2.69 5.07 -1.09
CA ALA A 85 -1.87 4.43 -2.11
C ALA A 85 -2.71 3.89 -3.28
N VAL A 86 -3.86 3.26 -3.01
CA VAL A 86 -4.78 2.77 -4.04
C VAL A 86 -5.32 3.93 -4.87
N LEU A 87 -5.78 5.01 -4.22
CA LEU A 87 -6.27 6.21 -4.91
C LEU A 87 -5.17 6.87 -5.76
N ALA A 88 -3.96 6.98 -5.24
CA ALA A 88 -2.83 7.53 -5.98
C ALA A 88 -2.48 6.67 -7.20
N ALA A 89 -2.44 5.36 -7.05
CA ALA A 89 -2.19 4.43 -8.16
C ALA A 89 -3.27 4.52 -9.24
N GLY A 90 -4.54 4.70 -8.84
CA GLY A 90 -5.67 4.89 -9.78
C GLY A 90 -5.64 6.23 -10.53
N LEU A 91 -4.97 7.26 -9.97
CA LEU A 91 -4.88 8.59 -10.57
C LEU A 91 -3.73 8.70 -11.59
N VAL A 92 -2.62 7.98 -11.38
CA VAL A 92 -1.43 8.03 -12.24
C VAL A 92 -1.72 7.79 -13.72
N PRO A 93 -2.50 6.75 -14.13
CA PRO A 93 -2.80 6.53 -15.54
C PRO A 93 -3.60 7.68 -16.17
N HIS A 94 -4.48 8.33 -15.40
CA HIS A 94 -5.28 9.47 -15.82
C HIS A 94 -4.40 10.67 -16.14
N THR A 95 -3.52 11.04 -15.22
CA THR A 95 -2.57 12.14 -15.38
C THR A 95 -1.64 11.97 -16.58
N LEU A 96 -1.26 10.72 -16.90
CA LEU A 96 -0.39 10.41 -18.03
C LEU A 96 -1.13 10.44 -19.37
N SER A 97 -2.45 10.26 -19.37
CA SER A 97 -3.28 10.25 -20.59
C SER A 97 -3.72 11.66 -21.00
N ASP A 98 -3.95 12.55 -20.05
CA ASP A 98 -4.48 13.90 -20.25
C ASP A 98 -3.39 14.98 -20.45
N ARG A 99 -2.38 14.66 -21.28
CA ARG A 99 -1.29 15.62 -21.56
C ARG A 99 -1.72 16.89 -22.31
N GLY A 100 -2.94 16.96 -22.79
CA GLY A 100 -3.47 18.11 -23.57
C GLY A 100 -4.06 19.21 -22.71
N ASP A 101 -4.57 18.92 -21.50
CA ASP A 101 -5.19 19.89 -20.61
C ASP A 101 -4.30 20.15 -19.39
N ARG A 102 -3.60 21.30 -19.40
CA ARG A 102 -2.69 21.71 -18.33
C ARG A 102 -3.42 21.88 -16.98
N ASP A 103 -4.65 22.38 -17.01
CA ASP A 103 -5.41 22.62 -15.79
C ASP A 103 -5.80 21.29 -15.13
N GLN A 104 -6.14 20.29 -15.93
CA GLN A 104 -6.42 18.94 -15.44
C GLN A 104 -5.17 18.29 -14.83
N VAL A 105 -4.03 18.38 -15.53
CA VAL A 105 -2.75 17.86 -15.04
C VAL A 105 -2.35 18.51 -13.71
N LEU A 106 -2.50 19.84 -13.57
CA LEU A 106 -2.19 20.54 -12.32
C LEU A 106 -3.11 20.10 -11.17
N ARG A 107 -4.39 19.89 -11.45
CA ARG A 107 -5.35 19.36 -10.47
C ARG A 107 -4.96 17.95 -10.02
N ASP A 108 -4.65 17.08 -10.93
CA ASP A 108 -4.26 15.69 -10.66
C ASP A 108 -2.94 15.62 -9.88
N LEU A 109 -1.98 16.48 -10.22
CA LEU A 109 -0.73 16.62 -9.45
C LEU A 109 -0.98 17.11 -8.01
N GLY A 110 -1.90 18.06 -7.82
CA GLY A 110 -2.31 18.51 -6.50
C GLY A 110 -2.95 17.38 -5.67
N LEU A 111 -3.84 16.60 -6.30
CA LEU A 111 -4.47 15.44 -5.67
C LEU A 111 -3.45 14.35 -5.34
N LEU A 112 -2.54 14.03 -6.26
CA LEU A 112 -1.42 13.10 -6.02
C LEU A 112 -0.56 13.55 -4.85
N GLY A 113 -0.20 14.83 -4.79
CA GLY A 113 0.54 15.40 -3.67
C GLY A 113 -0.17 15.23 -2.34
N GLY A 114 -1.48 15.52 -2.30
CA GLY A 114 -2.32 15.31 -1.12
C GLY A 114 -2.43 13.84 -0.70
N LEU A 115 -2.58 12.92 -1.66
CA LEU A 115 -2.62 11.48 -1.40
C LEU A 115 -1.28 10.94 -0.90
N LEU A 116 -0.16 11.39 -1.49
CA LEU A 116 1.18 11.02 -1.03
C LEU A 116 1.43 11.50 0.40
N LEU A 117 1.00 12.72 0.72
CA LEU A 117 1.08 13.25 2.07
C LEU A 117 0.22 12.43 3.05
N ALA A 118 -1.01 12.07 2.66
CA ALA A 118 -1.88 11.20 3.45
C ALA A 118 -1.30 9.78 3.62
N ALA A 119 -0.66 9.23 2.60
CA ALA A 119 0.04 7.94 2.67
C ALA A 119 1.28 7.99 3.56
N ALA A 120 2.00 9.11 3.57
CA ALA A 120 3.16 9.33 4.42
C ALA A 120 2.79 9.64 5.88
N ASP A 121 1.58 10.15 6.14
CA ASP A 121 1.13 10.50 7.49
C ASP A 121 1.03 9.25 8.38
N THR A 122 1.87 9.23 9.41
CA THR A 122 1.97 8.10 10.35
C THR A 122 0.98 8.17 11.51
N GLU A 123 0.15 9.24 11.60
CA GLU A 123 -0.80 9.47 12.72
C GLU A 123 -0.16 9.40 14.12
N GLY A 124 1.14 9.62 14.22
CA GLY A 124 1.90 9.42 15.45
C GLY A 124 2.15 7.96 15.81
N ARG A 125 1.76 7.03 14.93
CA ARG A 125 2.12 5.60 15.08
C ARG A 125 3.51 5.36 14.48
N PRO A 126 4.33 4.49 15.09
CA PRO A 126 5.64 4.18 14.54
C PRO A 126 5.52 3.66 13.11
N GLY A 127 6.12 4.37 12.15
CA GLY A 127 6.05 4.03 10.73
C GLY A 127 6.55 2.61 10.44
N LEU A 128 6.23 2.07 9.25
CA LEU A 128 6.68 0.73 8.82
C LEU A 128 8.20 0.59 8.95
N ARG A 129 8.96 1.62 8.62
CA ARG A 129 10.43 1.64 8.77
C ARG A 129 10.87 1.46 10.22
N TYR A 130 10.15 2.02 11.18
CA TYR A 130 10.44 1.82 12.61
C TYR A 130 10.05 0.40 13.06
N ARG A 131 8.90 -0.12 12.59
CA ARG A 131 8.45 -1.48 12.89
C ARG A 131 9.40 -2.53 12.31
N THR A 132 9.81 -2.39 11.06
CA THR A 132 10.75 -3.31 10.40
C THR A 132 12.13 -3.22 11.05
N SER A 133 12.65 -2.02 11.35
CA SER A 133 13.93 -1.88 12.04
C SER A 133 13.91 -2.46 13.45
N ARG A 134 12.77 -2.34 14.16
CA ARG A 134 12.60 -2.93 15.47
C ARG A 134 12.50 -4.45 15.43
N ALA A 135 11.75 -5.01 14.45
CA ALA A 135 11.66 -6.45 14.22
C ALA A 135 13.03 -7.04 13.86
N VAL A 136 13.78 -6.41 12.95
CA VAL A 136 15.14 -6.83 12.59
C VAL A 136 16.10 -6.76 13.78
N ARG A 137 16.04 -5.71 14.60
CA ARG A 137 16.86 -5.60 15.81
C ARG A 137 16.50 -6.68 16.83
N GLN A 138 15.21 -7.00 16.97
CA GLN A 138 14.75 -8.01 17.91
C GLN A 138 15.14 -9.42 17.47
N SER A 139 15.02 -9.74 16.17
CA SER A 139 15.48 -11.03 15.62
C SER A 139 17.00 -11.20 15.72
N ARG A 140 17.78 -10.14 15.46
CA ARG A 140 19.24 -10.17 15.67
C ARG A 140 19.62 -10.38 17.15
N ARG A 141 18.86 -9.79 18.11
CA ARG A 141 19.11 -10.00 19.55
C ARG A 141 18.78 -11.42 19.98
N SER A 142 17.64 -11.98 19.51
CA SER A 142 17.28 -13.38 19.81
C SER A 142 18.29 -14.35 19.20
N ALA A 143 18.68 -14.20 17.95
CA ALA A 143 19.70 -15.04 17.32
C ALA A 143 21.04 -15.00 18.09
N ARG A 144 21.49 -13.82 18.53
CA ARG A 144 22.70 -13.70 19.35
C ARG A 144 22.56 -14.38 20.73
N ARG A 145 21.38 -14.34 21.34
CA ARG A 145 21.12 -15.06 22.61
C ARG A 145 21.19 -16.56 22.40
N THR A 146 20.51 -17.09 21.39
CA THR A 146 20.53 -18.51 21.05
C THR A 146 21.95 -19.02 20.77
N LEU A 147 22.74 -18.27 20.00
CA LEU A 147 24.14 -18.61 19.74
C LEU A 147 25.02 -18.61 21.02
N ARG A 148 24.78 -17.67 21.96
CA ARG A 148 25.48 -17.64 23.23
C ARG A 148 25.12 -18.83 24.11
N THR A 149 23.84 -19.20 24.16
CA THR A 149 23.38 -20.37 24.91
C THR A 149 23.96 -21.65 24.34
N ALA A 150 23.89 -21.85 23.02
CA ALA A 150 24.46 -23.00 22.35
C ALA A 150 26.00 -23.12 22.57
N ARG A 151 26.71 -21.98 22.53
CA ARG A 151 28.16 -21.99 22.86
C ARG A 151 28.43 -22.33 24.33
N ARG A 152 27.60 -21.92 25.27
CA ARG A 152 27.74 -22.30 26.68
C ARG A 152 27.46 -23.78 26.88
N GLU A 153 26.43 -24.32 26.29
CA GLU A 153 26.10 -25.74 26.35
C GLU A 153 27.21 -26.61 25.73
N ALA A 154 27.72 -26.21 24.57
CA ALA A 154 28.85 -26.89 23.93
C ALA A 154 30.13 -26.88 24.80
N ARG A 155 30.41 -25.76 25.51
CA ARG A 155 31.52 -25.68 26.45
C ARG A 155 31.32 -26.59 27.65
N ILE A 156 30.14 -26.61 28.26
CA ILE A 156 29.81 -27.48 29.38
C ILE A 156 29.95 -28.93 28.96
N ALA A 157 29.43 -29.33 27.83
CA ALA A 157 29.54 -30.68 27.30
C ALA A 157 31.01 -31.07 27.05
N ALA A 158 31.82 -30.18 26.51
CA ALA A 158 33.25 -30.44 26.26
C ALA A 158 34.01 -30.61 27.59
N VAL A 159 33.74 -29.79 28.58
CA VAL A 159 34.35 -29.90 29.92
C VAL A 159 33.94 -31.21 30.58
N SER A 160 32.65 -31.55 30.58
CA SER A 160 32.11 -32.80 31.17
C SER A 160 32.78 -34.02 30.52
N ALA A 161 32.90 -34.04 29.18
CA ALA A 161 33.55 -35.14 28.44
C ALA A 161 35.04 -35.26 28.77
N SER A 162 35.74 -34.13 28.98
CA SER A 162 37.15 -34.15 29.36
C SER A 162 37.36 -34.63 30.79
N THR A 163 36.44 -34.30 31.69
CA THR A 163 36.49 -34.74 33.08
C THR A 163 36.20 -36.25 33.22
N ALA A 164 35.19 -36.74 32.44
CA ALA A 164 34.86 -38.17 32.40
C ALA A 164 36.02 -39.05 31.90
N ARG A 165 36.86 -38.54 30.99
CA ARG A 165 38.05 -39.26 30.49
C ARG A 165 39.23 -39.31 31.47
N ARG A 166 39.21 -38.47 32.53
CA ARG A 166 40.30 -38.37 33.51
C ARG A 166 40.03 -39.13 34.79
N LEU A 167 38.85 -39.69 34.99
CA LEU A 167 38.53 -40.54 36.13
C LEU A 167 39.02 -41.96 35.84
N PRO A 168 40.06 -42.47 36.54
CA PRO A 168 40.45 -43.87 36.47
C PRO A 168 39.34 -44.73 37.08
N GLY A 169 38.94 -45.79 36.38
CA GLY A 169 38.07 -46.85 36.92
C GLY A 169 38.77 -47.65 37.98
#